data_7eb6a8e024b48da4e546b8770a86673b
#
_entry.id   7eb6a8e024b48da4e546b8770a86673b
#
_cell.length_a   1.000
_cell.length_b   1.000
_cell.length_c   1.000
_cell.angle_alpha   90.00
_cell.angle_beta   90.00
_cell.angle_gamma   90.00
#
_symmetry.space_group_name_H-M   'P 1'
#
loop_
_entity.id
_entity.type
_entity.pdbx_description
1 polymer ?
#
loop_
_entity_poly.entity_id
_entity_poly.type
_entity_poly.pdbx_seq_one_letter_code
_entity_poly.pdbx_strand_id
1 'polypeptide(L)'
;MDWKSDDRLGCALAQALARLLPDAPGVRVANGGEAPENFTGTVRAFAPSHVVLLDAVDHGREPGTVFLADERSIAVGDMTSHHLPLKLLMRYLSGSIPCRVILVGVQPLTLRPGKRLSAPVKKTLAPLAGFLAQTLRSPGR
;
A
#
# COMPACT_ATOMS: atom_id res chain seq x y z
N MET A 1 15.85 12.26 -7.83
CA MET A 1 15.28 11.57 -6.70
C MET A 1 15.59 10.08 -6.79
N ASP A 2 16.28 9.57 -5.79
CA ASP A 2 16.81 8.21 -5.84
C ASP A 2 15.76 7.20 -5.35
N TRP A 3 14.87 6.82 -6.24
CA TRP A 3 13.91 5.78 -5.93
C TRP A 3 14.60 4.42 -5.95
N LYS A 4 14.41 3.68 -4.92
CA LYS A 4 14.79 2.27 -4.90
C LYS A 4 13.86 1.50 -5.82
N SER A 5 14.36 0.52 -6.56
CA SER A 5 13.57 -0.11 -7.62
C SER A 5 12.24 -0.70 -7.12
N ASP A 6 12.25 -1.44 -6.02
CA ASP A 6 11.03 -2.05 -5.50
C ASP A 6 10.20 -1.09 -4.63
N ASP A 7 10.76 0.04 -4.22
CA ASP A 7 9.98 1.10 -3.56
C ASP A 7 8.93 1.71 -4.48
N ARG A 8 9.04 1.51 -5.78
CA ARG A 8 8.07 1.99 -6.76
C ARG A 8 6.81 1.15 -6.81
N LEU A 9 6.78 0.05 -6.10
CA LEU A 9 5.66 -0.88 -6.13
C LEU A 9 4.34 -0.21 -5.75
N GLY A 10 4.31 0.57 -4.68
CA GLY A 10 3.09 1.25 -4.25
C GLY A 10 2.53 2.17 -5.32
N CYS A 11 3.39 2.95 -5.97
CA CYS A 11 2.99 3.83 -7.07
C CYS A 11 2.52 3.03 -8.27
N ALA A 12 3.21 1.95 -8.61
CA ALA A 12 2.84 1.10 -9.74
C ALA A 12 1.48 0.42 -9.50
N LEU A 13 1.23 -0.08 -8.30
CA LEU A 13 -0.06 -0.65 -7.93
C LEU A 13 -1.17 0.39 -7.99
N ALA A 14 -0.92 1.59 -7.47
CA ALA A 14 -1.91 2.67 -7.49
C ALA A 14 -2.28 3.05 -8.93
N GLN A 15 -1.30 3.14 -9.82
CA GLN A 15 -1.54 3.42 -11.23
C GLN A 15 -2.36 2.31 -11.89
N ALA A 16 -2.02 1.06 -11.61
CA ALA A 16 -2.76 -0.08 -12.16
C ALA A 16 -4.21 -0.09 -11.66
N LEU A 17 -4.42 0.14 -10.37
CA LEU A 17 -5.75 0.20 -9.79
C LEU A 17 -6.58 1.36 -10.37
N ALA A 18 -5.98 2.52 -10.56
CA ALA A 18 -6.67 3.66 -11.16
C ALA A 18 -7.19 3.34 -12.56
N ARG A 19 -6.43 2.56 -13.33
CA ARG A 19 -6.86 2.12 -14.65
C ARG A 19 -7.96 1.05 -14.60
N LEU A 20 -7.89 0.16 -13.60
CA LEU A 20 -8.87 -0.92 -13.45
C LEU A 20 -10.17 -0.47 -12.80
N LEU A 21 -10.16 0.67 -12.13
CA LEU A 21 -11.30 1.20 -11.36
C LEU A 21 -11.63 2.64 -11.78
N PRO A 22 -11.82 2.92 -13.10
CA PRO A 22 -12.00 4.32 -13.52
C PRO A 22 -13.30 4.94 -12.99
N ASP A 23 -14.35 4.15 -12.83
CA ASP A 23 -15.68 4.64 -12.46
C ASP A 23 -16.25 3.86 -11.27
N ALA A 24 -15.43 3.56 -10.28
CA ALA A 24 -15.88 2.84 -9.10
C ALA A 24 -16.31 3.84 -8.02
N PRO A 25 -17.61 4.11 -7.86
CA PRO A 25 -18.07 4.99 -6.79
C PRO A 25 -17.73 4.39 -5.43
N GLY A 26 -17.35 5.23 -4.50
CA GLY A 26 -16.94 4.78 -3.18
C GLY A 26 -15.48 4.27 -3.10
N VAL A 27 -14.75 4.25 -4.21
CA VAL A 27 -13.33 3.90 -4.22
C VAL A 27 -12.53 5.08 -4.74
N ARG A 28 -11.53 5.48 -4.00
CA ARG A 28 -10.60 6.52 -4.43
C ARG A 28 -9.18 5.99 -4.38
N VAL A 29 -8.48 6.07 -5.51
CA VAL A 29 -7.09 5.69 -5.60
C VAL A 29 -6.25 6.95 -5.57
N ALA A 30 -5.30 7.01 -4.67
CA ALA A 30 -4.37 8.13 -4.57
C ALA A 30 -2.94 7.61 -4.59
N ASN A 31 -2.08 8.33 -5.29
CA ASN A 31 -0.65 8.05 -5.28
C ASN A 31 0.00 9.02 -4.30
N GLY A 32 0.40 8.49 -3.13
CA GLY A 32 1.00 9.29 -2.08
C GLY A 32 2.40 9.79 -2.37
N GLY A 33 3.05 9.23 -3.39
CA GLY A 33 4.42 9.59 -3.70
C GLY A 33 5.34 9.33 -2.52
N GLU A 34 6.16 10.31 -2.18
CA GLU A 34 7.14 10.19 -1.10
C GLU A 34 6.59 10.52 0.27
N ALA A 35 5.52 11.31 0.32
CA ALA A 35 4.97 11.81 1.57
C ALA A 35 3.48 11.49 1.64
N PRO A 36 3.13 10.20 1.86
CA PRO A 36 1.72 9.80 1.94
C PRO A 36 0.94 10.57 3.00
N GLU A 37 1.60 10.99 4.07
CA GLU A 37 0.99 11.76 5.14
C GLU A 37 0.42 13.10 4.65
N ASN A 38 0.89 13.62 3.52
CA ASN A 38 0.35 14.84 2.93
C ASN A 38 -1.08 14.64 2.39
N PHE A 39 -1.50 13.39 2.26
CA PHE A 39 -2.84 13.05 1.78
C PHE A 39 -3.85 12.85 2.90
N THR A 40 -3.45 13.01 4.16
CA THR A 40 -4.34 12.76 5.29
C THR A 40 -5.58 13.64 5.26
N GLY A 41 -5.43 14.90 4.86
CA GLY A 41 -6.57 15.81 4.69
C GLY A 41 -7.54 15.34 3.62
N THR A 42 -7.03 14.87 2.50
CA THR A 42 -7.84 14.32 1.41
C THR A 42 -8.57 13.05 1.86
N VAL A 43 -7.88 12.18 2.58
CA VAL A 43 -8.48 10.95 3.11
C VAL A 43 -9.61 11.30 4.09
N ARG A 44 -9.35 12.25 4.98
CA ARG A 44 -10.36 12.69 5.94
C ARG A 44 -11.60 13.25 5.26
N ALA A 45 -11.41 14.06 4.22
CA ALA A 45 -12.52 14.64 3.44
C ALA A 45 -13.34 13.56 2.73
N PHE A 46 -12.69 12.52 2.23
CA PHE A 46 -13.36 11.40 1.60
C PHE A 46 -14.17 10.57 2.61
N ALA A 47 -13.74 10.54 3.86
CA ALA A 47 -14.38 9.80 4.95
C ALA A 47 -14.54 8.31 4.64
N PRO A 48 -13.48 7.59 4.32
CA PRO A 48 -13.58 6.17 3.95
C PRO A 48 -13.87 5.32 5.18
N SER A 49 -14.47 4.15 4.98
CA SER A 49 -14.57 3.11 6.00
C SER A 49 -13.25 2.33 6.12
N HIS A 50 -12.51 2.23 5.04
CA HIS A 50 -11.26 1.48 4.96
C HIS A 50 -10.23 2.28 4.19
N VAL A 51 -9.01 2.24 4.68
CA VAL A 51 -7.83 2.76 3.96
C VAL A 51 -6.90 1.59 3.71
N VAL A 52 -6.56 1.36 2.46
CA VAL A 52 -5.62 0.32 2.06
C VAL A 52 -4.32 1.00 1.63
N LEU A 53 -3.27 0.73 2.37
CA LEU A 53 -1.93 1.21 2.03
C LEU A 53 -1.20 0.13 1.24
N LEU A 54 -0.53 0.54 0.17
CA LEU A 54 0.20 -0.36 -0.72
C LEU A 54 1.67 0.03 -0.70
N ASP A 55 2.52 -0.90 -0.28
CA ASP A 55 3.95 -0.59 -0.17
C ASP A 55 4.81 -1.84 -0.30
N ALA A 56 6.07 -1.62 -0.67
CA ALA A 56 7.09 -2.65 -0.57
C ALA A 56 7.64 -2.65 0.85
N VAL A 57 7.57 -3.78 1.51
CA VAL A 57 7.95 -3.89 2.92
C VAL A 57 8.83 -5.11 3.11
N ASP A 58 10.03 -4.91 3.63
CA ASP A 58 10.93 -6.00 3.96
C ASP A 58 10.43 -6.68 5.23
N HIS A 59 9.96 -7.88 5.07
CA HIS A 59 9.37 -8.69 6.13
C HIS A 59 10.07 -10.04 6.26
N GLY A 60 11.26 -10.17 5.68
CA GLY A 60 12.06 -11.40 5.76
C GLY A 60 11.45 -12.56 4.99
N ARG A 61 10.67 -12.29 3.97
CA ARG A 61 10.03 -13.33 3.16
C ARG A 61 10.66 -13.40 1.77
N GLU A 62 10.25 -14.40 0.98
CA GLU A 62 10.71 -14.47 -0.38
C GLU A 62 10.23 -13.26 -1.18
N PRO A 63 11.08 -12.71 -2.06
CA PRO A 63 10.69 -11.57 -2.88
C PRO A 63 9.42 -11.86 -3.70
N GLY A 64 8.53 -10.88 -3.72
CA GLY A 64 7.24 -11.01 -4.38
C GLY A 64 6.13 -11.54 -3.51
N THR A 65 6.42 -11.98 -2.30
CA THR A 65 5.39 -12.45 -1.35
C THR A 65 4.51 -11.30 -0.91
N VAL A 66 3.19 -11.51 -0.99
CA VAL A 66 2.20 -10.54 -0.52
C VAL A 66 1.80 -10.89 0.90
N PHE A 67 1.69 -9.89 1.75
CA PHE A 67 1.19 -10.07 3.11
C PHE A 67 0.28 -8.92 3.49
N LEU A 68 -0.57 -9.18 4.47
CA LEU A 68 -1.51 -8.20 5.02
C LEU A 68 -1.12 -7.90 6.47
N ALA A 69 -1.24 -6.63 6.84
CA ALA A 69 -1.04 -6.23 8.22
C ALA A 69 -2.05 -5.14 8.58
N ASP A 70 -2.47 -5.14 9.82
CA ASP A 70 -3.27 -4.05 10.38
C ASP A 70 -2.46 -3.35 11.48
N GLU A 71 -3.07 -2.34 12.11
CA GLU A 71 -2.37 -1.60 13.15
C GLU A 71 -2.01 -2.49 14.36
N ARG A 72 -2.72 -3.59 14.59
CA ARG A 72 -2.42 -4.51 15.69
C ARG A 72 -1.18 -5.35 15.40
N SER A 73 -1.11 -5.95 14.22
CA SER A 73 0.05 -6.77 13.85
C SER A 73 1.31 -5.92 13.76
N ILE A 74 1.21 -4.68 13.38
CA ILE A 74 2.35 -3.76 13.35
C ILE A 74 2.80 -3.38 14.75
N ALA A 75 1.87 -3.20 15.68
CA ALA A 75 2.20 -2.83 17.05
C ALA A 75 3.00 -3.92 17.79
N VAL A 76 2.90 -5.18 17.37
CA VAL A 76 3.57 -6.32 18.01
C VAL A 76 5.03 -6.48 17.57
N GLY A 77 5.51 -5.68 16.63
CA GLY A 77 6.94 -5.56 16.39
C GLY A 77 7.53 -6.47 15.32
N ASP A 78 6.71 -7.06 14.47
CA ASP A 78 7.20 -7.90 13.37
C ASP A 78 7.88 -7.10 12.26
N MET A 79 7.78 -5.79 12.31
CA MET A 79 8.39 -4.90 11.32
C MET A 79 9.63 -4.23 11.90
N THR A 80 10.66 -4.12 11.09
CA THR A 80 11.89 -3.48 11.49
C THR A 80 11.71 -1.97 11.68
N SER A 81 12.70 -1.34 12.32
CA SER A 81 12.71 0.12 12.53
C SER A 81 12.68 0.92 11.24
N HIS A 82 13.03 0.32 10.09
CA HIS A 82 12.96 0.96 8.78
C HIS A 82 11.53 1.33 8.38
N HIS A 83 10.54 0.70 9.01
CA HIS A 83 9.13 0.92 8.69
C HIS A 83 8.43 1.82 9.71
N LEU A 84 9.20 2.50 10.55
CA LEU A 84 8.62 3.39 11.56
C LEU A 84 7.72 4.47 10.95
N PRO A 85 8.08 5.14 9.83
CA PRO A 85 7.17 6.12 9.23
C PRO A 85 5.82 5.51 8.81
N LEU A 86 5.84 4.29 8.27
CA LEU A 86 4.61 3.59 7.89
C LEU A 86 3.75 3.25 9.10
N LYS A 87 4.37 2.77 10.16
CA LYS A 87 3.68 2.50 11.42
C LYS A 87 3.01 3.74 11.99
N LEU A 88 3.73 4.85 11.97
CA LEU A 88 3.22 6.13 12.46
C LEU A 88 2.05 6.61 11.61
N LEU A 89 2.14 6.48 10.29
CA LEU A 89 1.06 6.84 9.39
C LEU A 89 -0.20 6.01 9.68
N MET A 90 -0.04 4.69 9.84
CA MET A 90 -1.17 3.81 10.13
C MET A 90 -1.83 4.16 11.47
N ARG A 91 -1.04 4.43 12.49
CA ARG A 91 -1.55 4.88 13.78
C ARG A 91 -2.29 6.20 13.68
N TYR A 92 -1.71 7.14 12.96
CA TYR A 92 -2.31 8.44 12.77
C TYR A 92 -3.67 8.33 12.07
N LEU A 93 -3.74 7.56 11.00
CA LEU A 93 -4.99 7.37 10.25
C LEU A 93 -6.04 6.69 11.11
N SER A 94 -5.70 5.60 11.78
CA SER A 94 -6.67 4.84 12.58
C SER A 94 -7.13 5.62 13.81
N GLY A 95 -6.28 6.48 14.35
CA GLY A 95 -6.62 7.32 15.51
C GLY A 95 -7.36 8.61 15.16
N SER A 96 -7.21 9.10 13.93
CA SER A 96 -7.76 10.40 13.51
C SER A 96 -9.03 10.29 12.68
N ILE A 97 -9.25 9.14 12.05
CA ILE A 97 -10.36 8.90 11.13
C ILE A 97 -11.05 7.61 11.55
N PRO A 98 -12.38 7.57 11.66
CA PRO A 98 -13.09 6.33 12.01
C PRO A 98 -13.07 5.35 10.83
N CYS A 99 -11.92 4.74 10.59
CA CYS A 99 -11.69 3.81 9.48
C CYS A 99 -10.80 2.67 9.93
N ARG A 100 -10.84 1.59 9.17
CA ARG A 100 -9.88 0.49 9.32
C ARG A 100 -8.73 0.73 8.37
N VAL A 101 -7.51 0.56 8.86
CA VAL A 101 -6.30 0.74 8.06
C VAL A 101 -5.66 -0.63 7.85
N ILE A 102 -5.45 -0.97 6.59
CA ILE A 102 -4.88 -2.25 6.18
C ILE A 102 -3.67 -1.97 5.31
N LEU A 103 -2.58 -2.64 5.61
CA LEU A 103 -1.40 -2.61 4.77
C LEU A 103 -1.38 -3.86 3.89
N VAL A 104 -1.27 -3.65 2.59
CA VAL A 104 -0.91 -4.70 1.64
C VAL A 104 0.56 -4.50 1.32
N GLY A 105 1.38 -5.36 1.85
CA GLY A 105 2.82 -5.31 1.66
C GLY A 105 3.29 -6.36 0.67
N VAL A 106 4.31 -6.03 -0.09
CA VAL A 106 4.97 -6.98 -0.98
C VAL A 106 6.44 -7.00 -0.63
N GLN A 107 6.97 -8.20 -0.39
CA GLN A 107 8.37 -8.38 -0.07
C GLN A 107 9.23 -7.95 -1.25
N PRO A 108 10.12 -6.97 -1.08
CA PRO A 108 11.04 -6.57 -2.14
C PRO A 108 12.21 -7.56 -2.28
N LEU A 109 12.78 -7.63 -3.48
CA LEU A 109 14.07 -8.26 -3.68
C LEU A 109 15.19 -7.31 -3.26
N THR A 110 15.04 -6.04 -3.63
CA THR A 110 16.03 -5.03 -3.34
C THR A 110 15.36 -3.68 -3.15
N LEU A 111 15.90 -2.90 -2.22
CA LEU A 111 15.51 -1.51 -2.03
C LEU A 111 16.59 -0.56 -2.57
N ARG A 112 17.58 -1.09 -3.31
CA ARG A 112 18.61 -0.27 -3.95
C ARG A 112 17.99 0.59 -5.06
N PRO A 113 18.51 1.79 -5.31
CA PRO A 113 18.03 2.63 -6.40
C PRO A 113 18.07 1.90 -7.73
N GLY A 114 17.06 2.11 -8.55
CA GLY A 114 16.95 1.48 -9.86
C GLY A 114 15.71 1.93 -10.59
N LYS A 115 15.65 1.65 -11.88
CA LYS A 115 14.55 2.10 -12.73
C LYS A 115 13.41 1.10 -12.88
N ARG A 116 13.61 -0.14 -12.47
CA ARG A 116 12.64 -1.20 -12.70
C ARG A 116 12.37 -1.98 -11.44
N LEU A 117 11.16 -2.49 -11.35
CA LEU A 117 10.83 -3.48 -10.34
C LEU A 117 11.62 -4.76 -10.62
N SER A 118 12.02 -5.44 -9.55
CA SER A 118 12.64 -6.76 -9.68
C SER A 118 11.65 -7.75 -10.31
N ALA A 119 12.19 -8.81 -10.93
CA ALA A 119 11.35 -9.80 -11.60
C ALA A 119 10.31 -10.43 -10.68
N PRO A 120 10.64 -10.88 -9.46
CA PRO A 120 9.64 -11.47 -8.56
C PRO A 120 8.55 -10.48 -8.16
N VAL A 121 8.91 -9.21 -7.93
CA VAL A 121 7.95 -8.17 -7.57
C VAL A 121 7.06 -7.83 -8.76
N LYS A 122 7.64 -7.74 -9.94
CA LYS A 122 6.90 -7.50 -11.18
C LYS A 122 5.88 -8.59 -11.44
N LYS A 123 6.22 -9.85 -11.20
CA LYS A 123 5.29 -10.98 -11.36
C LYS A 123 4.10 -10.89 -10.41
N THR A 124 4.27 -10.29 -9.26
CA THR A 124 3.21 -10.13 -8.27
C THR A 124 2.26 -8.99 -8.64
N LEU A 125 2.74 -7.97 -9.34
CA LEU A 125 2.04 -6.71 -9.54
C LEU A 125 0.68 -6.89 -10.23
N ALA A 126 0.63 -7.52 -11.40
CA ALA A 126 -0.60 -7.64 -12.18
C ALA A 126 -1.66 -8.51 -11.50
N PRO A 127 -1.33 -9.71 -10.99
CA PRO A 127 -2.30 -10.52 -10.25
C PRO A 127 -2.83 -9.82 -9.01
N LEU A 128 -1.96 -9.13 -8.28
CA LEU A 128 -2.38 -8.41 -7.07
C LEU A 128 -3.30 -7.25 -7.41
N ALA A 129 -2.97 -6.46 -8.43
CA ALA A 129 -3.82 -5.35 -8.87
C ALA A 129 -5.19 -5.86 -9.31
N GLY A 130 -5.23 -6.94 -10.07
CA GLY A 130 -6.50 -7.55 -10.50
C GLY A 130 -7.34 -8.04 -9.33
N PHE A 131 -6.72 -8.70 -8.37
CA PHE A 131 -7.40 -9.18 -7.17
C PHE A 131 -7.97 -8.03 -6.36
N LEU A 132 -7.18 -6.99 -6.12
CA LEU A 132 -7.62 -5.82 -5.38
C LEU A 132 -8.76 -5.08 -6.09
N ALA A 133 -8.65 -4.92 -7.41
CA ALA A 133 -9.69 -4.26 -8.19
C ALA A 133 -11.01 -5.03 -8.11
N GLN A 134 -10.96 -6.35 -8.21
CA GLN A 134 -12.14 -7.19 -8.11
C GLN A 134 -12.76 -7.09 -6.71
N THR A 135 -11.95 -7.13 -5.68
CA THR A 135 -12.40 -7.02 -4.28
C THR A 135 -13.05 -5.66 -4.01
N LEU A 136 -12.44 -4.58 -4.50
CA LEU A 136 -12.91 -3.23 -4.28
C LEU A 136 -14.15 -2.88 -5.11
N ARG A 137 -14.33 -3.53 -6.25
CA ARG A 137 -15.52 -3.37 -7.08
C ARG A 137 -16.77 -3.96 -6.45
N SER A 138 -16.60 -5.01 -5.70
CA SER A 138 -17.70 -5.65 -4.99
C SER A 138 -17.90 -4.90 -3.69
N PRO A 139 -18.84 -3.96 -3.60
CA PRO A 139 -19.05 -3.24 -2.35
C PRO A 139 -19.36 -4.25 -1.26
N GLY A 140 -18.69 -4.09 -0.13
CA GLY A 140 -18.84 -4.98 1.00
C GLY A 140 -20.29 -5.15 1.39
N ARG A 141 -20.66 -6.36 1.52
CA ARG A 141 -21.98 -6.74 2.00
C ARG A 141 -22.01 -6.82 3.50
#